data_f8360c7867de7d113ebe22f3fae0bf74
#
_entry.id   f8360c7867de7d113ebe22f3fae0bf74
#
_cell.length_a   1.000
_cell.length_b   1.000
_cell.length_c   1.000
_cell.angle_alpha   90.00
_cell.angle_beta   90.00
_cell.angle_gamma   90.00
#
_symmetry.space_group_name_H-M   'P 1'
#
loop_
_entity.id
_entity.type
_entity.pdbx_description
1 polymer ?
#
loop_
_entity_poly.entity_id
_entity_poly.type
_entity_poly.pdbx_seq_one_letter_code
_entity_poly.pdbx_strand_id
1 'polypeptide(L)'
;MRSVIRQGDSLLEHGGIVLEGRYLCYGRPLACLGDAVKCNLHGMTRIAQGSDLVQFDDRPVALDGHRCACGCTLVSSMPDTRVAS
;
A
#
# COMPACT_ATOMS: atom_id res chain seq x y z
N MET A 1 -13.48 7.60 -2.56
CA MET A 1 -12.12 8.04 -2.21
C MET A 1 -11.53 7.08 -1.20
N ARG A 2 -10.25 6.82 -1.31
CA ARG A 2 -9.53 5.90 -0.41
C ARG A 2 -8.29 6.55 0.15
N SER A 3 -7.88 6.13 1.34
CA SER A 3 -6.66 6.62 1.96
C SER A 3 -5.43 5.98 1.29
N VAL A 4 -4.31 6.71 1.27
CA VAL A 4 -3.07 6.20 0.70
C VAL A 4 -2.40 5.20 1.63
N ILE A 5 -1.65 4.27 1.06
CA ILE A 5 -0.85 3.30 1.81
C ILE A 5 0.59 3.83 1.90
N ARG A 6 1.18 3.71 3.08
CA ARG A 6 2.55 4.15 3.33
C ARG A 6 3.37 3.02 3.94
N GLN A 7 4.69 3.16 3.89
CA GLN A 7 5.58 2.23 4.56
C GLN A 7 5.18 2.11 6.05
N GLY A 8 5.11 0.89 6.54
CA GLY A 8 4.71 0.61 7.91
C GLY A 8 3.21 0.36 8.08
N ASP A 9 2.40 0.56 7.04
CA ASP A 9 0.98 0.26 7.10
C ASP A 9 0.76 -1.25 7.14
N SER A 10 -0.40 -1.65 7.65
CA SER A 10 -0.71 -3.05 7.95
C SER A 10 -1.40 -3.77 6.80
N LEU A 11 -1.43 -5.10 6.91
CA LEU A 11 -2.22 -5.96 6.03
C LEU A 11 -3.34 -6.60 6.84
N LEU A 12 -4.51 -6.77 6.21
CA LEU A 12 -5.62 -7.52 6.80
C LEU A 12 -5.47 -9.01 6.56
N GLU A 13 -6.38 -9.77 7.16
CA GLU A 13 -6.53 -11.22 7.08
C GLU A 13 -5.46 -11.93 7.90
N HIS A 14 -4.24 -12.02 7.40
CA HIS A 14 -3.17 -12.70 8.14
C HIS A 14 -2.24 -11.73 8.88
N GLY A 15 -2.43 -10.43 8.65
CA GLY A 15 -1.53 -9.42 9.19
C GLY A 15 -0.26 -9.31 8.38
N GLY A 16 0.52 -8.30 8.69
CA GLY A 16 1.76 -8.04 7.98
C GLY A 16 2.06 -6.55 7.95
N ILE A 17 3.08 -6.19 7.17
CA ILE A 17 3.54 -4.80 7.12
C ILE A 17 4.05 -4.44 5.72
N VAL A 18 3.81 -3.20 5.31
CA VAL A 18 4.37 -2.63 4.08
C VAL A 18 5.81 -2.26 4.37
N LEU A 19 6.76 -2.83 3.63
CA LEU A 19 8.19 -2.67 3.88
C LEU A 19 8.83 -1.53 3.13
N GLU A 20 8.32 -1.18 1.95
CA GLU A 20 8.90 -0.17 1.09
C GLU A 20 7.93 0.94 0.74
N GLY A 21 8.49 2.11 0.44
CA GLY A 21 7.77 3.23 -0.12
C GLY A 21 8.78 4.13 -0.80
N ARG A 22 8.32 5.08 -1.63
CA ARG A 22 9.21 5.88 -2.48
C ARG A 22 9.14 7.37 -2.22
N TYR A 23 7.97 7.88 -1.90
CA TYR A 23 7.77 9.32 -1.78
C TYR A 23 7.18 9.65 -0.42
N LEU A 24 7.76 10.63 0.27
CA LEU A 24 7.28 11.00 1.60
C LEU A 24 5.87 11.55 1.57
N CYS A 25 5.05 11.04 2.47
CA CYS A 25 3.68 11.50 2.68
C CYS A 25 3.44 11.51 4.20
N TYR A 26 3.41 12.71 4.77
CA TYR A 26 3.26 12.89 6.21
C TYR A 26 4.25 12.06 7.04
N GLY A 27 5.53 12.14 6.64
CA GLY A 27 6.62 11.54 7.39
C GLY A 27 6.95 10.09 7.06
N ARG A 28 6.18 9.44 6.18
CA ARG A 28 6.45 8.06 5.74
C ARG A 28 6.43 7.95 4.23
N PRO A 29 7.27 7.08 3.65
CA PRO A 29 7.25 6.87 2.20
C PRO A 29 5.92 6.28 1.73
N LEU A 30 5.41 6.84 0.64
CA LEU A 30 4.18 6.41 -0.01
C LEU A 30 4.42 5.11 -0.76
N ALA A 31 3.58 4.11 -0.55
CA ALA A 31 3.70 2.82 -1.22
C ALA A 31 3.01 2.82 -2.57
N CYS A 32 3.63 2.15 -3.54
CA CYS A 32 3.13 2.04 -4.90
C CYS A 32 3.07 0.59 -5.34
N LEU A 33 2.43 0.35 -6.47
CA LEU A 33 2.39 -0.96 -7.10
C LEU A 33 3.81 -1.53 -7.24
N GLY A 34 4.01 -2.76 -6.81
CA GLY A 34 5.30 -3.44 -6.91
C GLY A 34 6.20 -3.28 -5.69
N ASP A 35 5.84 -2.43 -4.74
CA ASP A 35 6.64 -2.27 -3.53
C ASP A 35 6.51 -3.49 -2.62
N ALA A 36 7.58 -3.80 -1.89
CA ALA A 36 7.64 -4.99 -1.07
C ALA A 36 6.78 -4.87 0.19
N VAL A 37 6.10 -5.95 0.52
CA VAL A 37 5.34 -6.09 1.75
C VAL A 37 5.64 -7.46 2.35
N LYS A 38 5.39 -7.61 3.65
CA LYS A 38 5.56 -8.90 4.33
C LYS A 38 4.23 -9.34 4.88
N CYS A 39 3.76 -10.49 4.43
CA CYS A 39 2.55 -11.13 4.93
C CYS A 39 2.92 -12.14 5.99
N ASN A 40 2.23 -12.13 7.14
CA ASN A 40 2.55 -13.05 8.24
C ASN A 40 2.35 -14.52 7.86
N LEU A 41 1.46 -14.80 6.91
CA LEU A 41 1.24 -16.17 6.45
C LEU A 41 2.14 -16.56 5.27
N HIS A 42 2.26 -15.66 4.28
CA HIS A 42 2.93 -15.98 3.02
C HIS A 42 4.37 -15.45 2.93
N GLY A 43 4.81 -14.68 3.92
CA GLY A 43 6.16 -14.10 3.90
C GLY A 43 6.26 -12.91 2.94
N MET A 44 7.40 -12.77 2.28
CA MET A 44 7.64 -11.64 1.39
C MET A 44 6.78 -11.70 0.14
N THR A 45 6.12 -10.61 -0.15
CA THR A 45 5.29 -10.47 -1.34
C THR A 45 5.37 -9.01 -1.82
N ARG A 46 4.53 -8.65 -2.78
CA ARG A 46 4.52 -7.30 -3.36
C ARG A 46 3.10 -6.80 -3.51
N ILE A 47 2.96 -5.47 -3.54
CA ILE A 47 1.68 -4.84 -3.83
C ILE A 47 1.30 -5.16 -5.28
N ALA A 48 0.12 -5.75 -5.47
CA ALA A 48 -0.34 -6.20 -6.77
C ALA A 48 -1.35 -5.25 -7.43
N GLN A 49 -1.86 -4.29 -6.67
CA GLN A 49 -2.85 -3.33 -7.17
C GLN A 49 -2.42 -1.91 -6.85
N GLY A 50 -2.80 -0.98 -7.72
CA GLY A 50 -2.58 0.43 -7.52
C GLY A 50 -3.64 1.24 -8.25
N SER A 51 -3.74 2.53 -7.94
CA SER A 51 -4.72 3.41 -8.56
C SER A 51 -4.29 3.83 -9.96
N ASP A 52 -5.21 3.72 -10.92
CA ASP A 52 -4.97 4.25 -12.27
C ASP A 52 -5.10 5.77 -12.32
N LEU A 53 -5.67 6.36 -11.28
CA LEU A 53 -5.93 7.80 -11.22
C LEU A 53 -4.84 8.57 -10.49
N VAL A 54 -4.06 7.91 -9.63
CA VAL A 54 -3.01 8.55 -8.84
C VAL A 54 -1.71 7.80 -9.05
N GLN A 55 -0.74 8.48 -9.68
CA GLN A 55 0.55 7.87 -9.99
C GLN A 55 1.68 8.82 -9.62
N PHE A 56 2.82 8.25 -9.20
CA PHE A 56 4.08 8.96 -9.02
C PHE A 56 5.15 8.25 -9.86
N ASP A 57 5.85 9.00 -10.70
CA ASP A 57 6.87 8.47 -11.63
C ASP A 57 6.34 7.27 -12.41
N ASP A 58 5.11 7.40 -12.93
CA ASP A 58 4.43 6.36 -13.70
C ASP A 58 4.12 5.10 -12.90
N ARG A 59 4.16 5.18 -11.57
CA ARG A 59 3.81 4.06 -10.70
C ARG A 59 2.48 4.33 -10.01
N PRO A 60 1.49 3.44 -10.16
CA PRO A 60 0.22 3.57 -9.46
C PRO A 60 0.40 3.52 -7.95
N VAL A 61 -0.20 4.48 -7.25
CA VAL A 61 -0.15 4.55 -5.79
C VAL A 61 -1.10 3.51 -5.20
N ALA A 62 -0.62 2.77 -4.19
CA ALA A 62 -1.46 1.82 -3.47
C ALA A 62 -2.40 2.57 -2.53
N LEU A 63 -3.64 2.12 -2.48
CA LEU A 63 -4.69 2.71 -1.65
C LEU A 63 -5.27 1.67 -0.71
N ASP A 64 -5.94 2.16 0.33
CA ASP A 64 -6.63 1.31 1.29
C ASP A 64 -7.60 0.37 0.55
N GLY A 65 -7.55 -0.91 0.86
CA GLY A 65 -8.37 -1.92 0.21
C GLY A 65 -7.74 -2.58 -1.00
N HIS A 66 -6.62 -2.06 -1.52
CA HIS A 66 -5.86 -2.74 -2.57
C HIS A 66 -5.19 -3.98 -2.00
N ARG A 67 -4.83 -4.91 -2.89
CA ARG A 67 -4.32 -6.21 -2.47
C ARG A 67 -2.89 -6.44 -2.87
N CYS A 68 -2.23 -7.29 -2.08
CA CYS A 68 -0.90 -7.81 -2.40
C CYS A 68 -1.02 -9.03 -3.32
N ALA A 69 0.11 -9.44 -3.91
CA ALA A 69 0.14 -10.61 -4.79
C ALA A 69 -0.30 -11.88 -4.08
N CYS A 70 -0.11 -11.96 -2.76
CA CYS A 70 -0.57 -13.10 -1.96
C CYS A 70 -2.06 -13.05 -1.60
N GLY A 71 -2.75 -11.95 -1.92
CA GLY A 71 -4.17 -11.79 -1.63
C GLY A 71 -4.51 -11.00 -0.39
N CYS A 72 -3.53 -10.64 0.45
CA CYS A 72 -3.78 -9.84 1.64
C CYS A 72 -4.18 -8.42 1.26
N THR A 73 -5.04 -7.81 2.07
CA THR A 73 -5.58 -6.48 1.82
C THR A 73 -4.77 -5.41 2.56
N LEU A 74 -4.40 -4.33 1.86
CA LEU A 74 -3.68 -3.21 2.45
C LEU A 74 -4.62 -2.36 3.28
N VAL A 75 -4.15 -1.92 4.47
CA VAL A 75 -4.93 -1.09 5.38
C VAL A 75 -4.16 0.18 5.69
N SER A 76 -4.74 1.33 5.35
CA SER A 76 -4.11 2.62 5.61
C SER A 76 -4.15 2.98 7.09
N SER A 77 -3.05 3.57 7.57
CA SER A 77 -3.00 4.19 8.90
C SER A 77 -3.33 5.69 8.83
N MET A 78 -3.73 6.20 7.66
CA MET A 78 -4.04 7.61 7.45
C MET A 78 -5.46 7.78 6.89
N PRO A 79 -6.50 7.55 7.70
CA PRO A 79 -7.88 7.61 7.20
C PRO A 79 -8.29 9.00 6.70
N ASP A 80 -7.57 10.05 7.10
CA ASP A 80 -7.88 11.43 6.68
C ASP A 80 -7.19 11.85 5.38
N THR A 81 -6.27 11.04 4.86
CA THR A 81 -5.53 11.35 3.63
C THR A 81 -6.08 10.49 2.50
N ARG A 82 -7.04 11.03 1.77
CA ARG A 82 -7.77 10.31 0.75
C ARG A 82 -7.54 10.88 -0.64
N VAL A 83 -7.52 10.01 -1.62
CA VAL A 83 -7.43 10.38 -3.03
C VAL A 83 -8.49 9.63 -3.82
N ALA A 84 -8.84 10.16 -4.99
CA ALA A 84 -9.76 9.49 -5.89
C ALA A 84 -9.16 8.17 -6.38
N SER A 85 -10.00 7.16 -6.45
CA SER A 85 -9.52 5.83 -6.85
C SER A 85 -10.30 5.30 -8.04
#